data_5489d52c7e00c8b12385aad8c5aa4914
#
_entry.id   5489d52c7e00c8b12385aad8c5aa4914
#
_cell.length_a   1.000
_cell.length_b   1.000
_cell.length_c   1.000
_cell.angle_alpha   90.00
_cell.angle_beta   90.00
_cell.angle_gamma   90.00
#
_symmetry.space_group_name_H-M   'P 1'
#
loop_
_entity.id
_entity.type
_entity.pdbx_description
1 polymer ?
#
loop_
_entity_poly.entity_id
_entity_poly.type
_entity_poly.pdbx_seq_one_letter_code
_entity_poly.pdbx_strand_id
1 'polypeptide(L)'
;MQPVVILDCFTVEPSGLGVPPYLSTYVRNAWSALRRARPEADVRYVTIDDVRWCLAGGKPTVDPPQSDPFTYSATVNRDAAIQLLRDAEIVVVIAGDAVPSVHLHAVNGSFEEIARALACARGRRYLLGPLSAYALTTPAEYAGLFDAVHTHTVTSGDLLFGSHRPADYGQMQRERDSFTGLVEQMPWRPIAELELYRGCTRRKFCDFCNEPAKSPLVAFREVEDVVAEAAQLYAAGVRNFRLGQQTCFFSYRNRDEDAIRALLGGIRERCPELEVLHIDNADPLAVAAPVGLRIAKLVADYCTEGNCAPMGIESFDAAVIERNTLTCTPEILTRAVEHVNEAGAARGPGGLPMLLPGLNLIYGLPGETHGTHVANLRGLAGILDAGLLCHRTNVRLARAFPGTPLAALGELTPLPSAEYFLSWKADIDFTWDQPMKERVYPTGLRVPGLHSYFIGQGGTWWRRLGSYSIQIVERDAAVPLGTTGALVVTGHAPRLIYGERVASAS
;
A
#
# COMPACT_ATOMS: atom_id res chain seq x y z
N MET A 1 -34.66 -6.87 -8.16
CA MET A 1 -34.08 -5.97 -7.13
C MET A 1 -32.99 -5.20 -7.79
N GLN A 2 -32.89 -3.88 -7.59
CA GLN A 2 -31.81 -3.10 -8.17
C GLN A 2 -30.49 -3.42 -7.43
N PRO A 3 -29.36 -3.57 -8.14
CA PRO A 3 -28.08 -3.81 -7.50
C PRO A 3 -27.58 -2.57 -6.75
N VAL A 4 -26.67 -2.76 -5.80
CA VAL A 4 -25.86 -1.71 -5.22
C VAL A 4 -24.40 -2.00 -5.58
N VAL A 5 -23.64 -0.98 -5.96
CA VAL A 5 -22.33 -1.17 -6.56
C VAL A 5 -21.24 -0.46 -5.74
N ILE A 6 -20.18 -1.15 -5.47
CA ILE A 6 -18.91 -0.56 -5.04
C ILE A 6 -18.05 -0.44 -6.29
N LEU A 7 -17.74 0.81 -6.70
CA LEU A 7 -16.80 1.09 -7.77
C LEU A 7 -15.44 1.46 -7.17
N ASP A 8 -14.53 0.50 -7.19
CA ASP A 8 -13.17 0.69 -6.69
C ASP A 8 -12.29 1.27 -7.80
N CYS A 9 -12.00 2.56 -7.68
CA CYS A 9 -11.10 3.29 -8.59
C CYS A 9 -9.64 3.26 -8.12
N PHE A 10 -9.32 2.36 -7.21
CA PHE A 10 -8.05 2.16 -6.55
C PHE A 10 -7.57 3.37 -5.74
N THR A 11 -7.16 3.10 -4.54
CA THR A 11 -6.54 4.09 -3.69
C THR A 11 -5.03 3.82 -3.70
N VAL A 12 -4.28 4.78 -4.22
CA VAL A 12 -2.85 4.81 -4.01
C VAL A 12 -2.59 5.82 -2.93
N GLU A 13 -1.75 6.16 -2.42
CA GLU A 13 -1.24 7.13 -1.49
C GLU A 13 -2.17 8.36 -1.23
N PRO A 14 -1.92 9.00 -0.11
CA PRO A 14 -0.75 8.80 0.74
C PRO A 14 -0.89 7.72 1.81
N SER A 15 -2.02 7.08 1.96
CA SER A 15 -2.09 6.01 2.94
C SER A 15 -3.28 5.12 2.70
N GLY A 16 -3.08 4.07 2.07
CA GLY A 16 -4.08 3.06 1.80
C GLY A 16 -3.85 2.51 0.42
N LEU A 17 -3.26 1.35 0.37
CA LEU A 17 -3.10 0.63 -0.86
C LEU A 17 -4.44 -0.04 -1.17
N GLY A 18 -5.23 0.59 -2.03
CA GLY A 18 -6.42 -0.03 -2.61
C GLY A 18 -6.14 -0.72 -3.94
N VAL A 19 -4.90 -0.67 -4.39
CA VAL A 19 -4.51 -1.22 -5.69
C VAL A 19 -4.43 -2.74 -5.61
N PRO A 20 -5.07 -3.50 -6.51
CA PRO A 20 -4.95 -4.95 -6.54
C PRO A 20 -3.48 -5.41 -6.58
N PRO A 21 -3.17 -6.49 -5.88
CA PRO A 21 -4.07 -7.44 -5.21
C PRO A 21 -4.56 -7.00 -3.83
N TYR A 22 -4.43 -5.73 -3.45
CA TYR A 22 -4.83 -5.25 -2.12
C TYR A 22 -6.36 -5.12 -2.01
N LEU A 23 -6.90 -5.64 -0.90
CA LEU A 23 -8.28 -5.43 -0.47
C LEU A 23 -8.27 -4.40 0.66
N SER A 24 -8.62 -3.16 0.33
CA SER A 24 -8.52 -2.02 1.24
C SER A 24 -9.60 -2.03 2.33
N THR A 25 -9.34 -1.31 3.41
CA THR A 25 -10.32 -1.06 4.47
C THR A 25 -11.55 -0.30 3.94
N TYR A 26 -11.37 0.60 2.97
CA TYR A 26 -12.48 1.36 2.37
C TYR A 26 -13.50 0.45 1.68
N VAL A 27 -13.03 -0.50 0.88
CA VAL A 27 -13.89 -1.48 0.18
C VAL A 27 -14.67 -2.31 1.20
N ARG A 28 -14.00 -2.84 2.22
CA ARG A 28 -14.63 -3.68 3.24
C ARG A 28 -15.64 -2.91 4.10
N ASN A 29 -15.32 -1.64 4.40
CA ASN A 29 -16.27 -0.77 5.10
C ASN A 29 -17.50 -0.48 4.24
N ALA A 30 -17.33 -0.10 2.98
CA ALA A 30 -18.45 0.15 2.05
C ALA A 30 -19.31 -1.10 1.89
N TRP A 31 -18.68 -2.28 1.74
CA TRP A 31 -19.39 -3.57 1.68
C TRP A 31 -20.28 -3.78 2.89
N SER A 32 -19.71 -3.65 4.09
CA SER A 32 -20.46 -3.86 5.33
C SER A 32 -21.58 -2.86 5.51
N ALA A 33 -21.33 -1.58 5.22
CA ALA A 33 -22.34 -0.53 5.30
C ALA A 33 -23.50 -0.75 4.32
N LEU A 34 -23.20 -1.16 3.07
CA LEU A 34 -24.23 -1.47 2.07
C LEU A 34 -25.06 -2.70 2.47
N ARG A 35 -24.40 -3.78 2.89
CA ARG A 35 -25.08 -4.99 3.37
C ARG A 35 -26.02 -4.69 4.54
N ARG A 36 -25.57 -3.83 5.46
CA ARG A 36 -26.38 -3.41 6.61
C ARG A 36 -27.52 -2.48 6.22
N ALA A 37 -27.29 -1.54 5.31
CA ALA A 37 -28.30 -0.60 4.82
C ALA A 37 -29.35 -1.29 3.95
N ARG A 38 -28.98 -2.32 3.21
CA ARG A 38 -29.79 -3.05 2.24
C ARG A 38 -29.52 -4.56 2.34
N PRO A 39 -30.01 -5.25 3.38
CA PRO A 39 -29.69 -6.67 3.63
C PRO A 39 -30.04 -7.59 2.45
N GLU A 40 -31.10 -7.27 1.72
CA GLU A 40 -31.55 -8.06 0.57
C GLU A 40 -30.96 -7.62 -0.77
N ALA A 41 -30.12 -6.56 -0.78
CA ALA A 41 -29.56 -6.07 -2.04
C ALA A 41 -28.46 -7.00 -2.56
N ASP A 42 -28.40 -7.07 -3.88
CA ASP A 42 -27.28 -7.68 -4.60
C ASP A 42 -26.11 -6.70 -4.65
N VAL A 43 -25.14 -6.87 -3.73
CA VAL A 43 -23.96 -5.99 -3.66
C VAL A 43 -22.90 -6.47 -4.64
N ARG A 44 -22.56 -5.62 -5.61
CA ARG A 44 -21.59 -5.89 -6.65
C ARG A 44 -20.31 -5.09 -6.46
N TYR A 45 -19.17 -5.76 -6.55
CA TYR A 45 -17.86 -5.15 -6.54
C TYR A 45 -17.34 -5.04 -7.97
N VAL A 46 -17.05 -3.83 -8.39
CA VAL A 46 -16.58 -3.47 -9.74
C VAL A 46 -15.35 -2.60 -9.59
N THR A 47 -14.34 -2.82 -10.40
CA THR A 47 -13.15 -1.97 -10.45
C THR A 47 -13.21 -0.98 -11.62
N ILE A 48 -12.38 0.05 -11.56
CA ILE A 48 -12.22 0.97 -12.69
C ILE A 48 -11.70 0.25 -13.95
N ASP A 49 -10.98 -0.85 -13.79
CA ASP A 49 -10.49 -1.65 -14.93
C ASP A 49 -11.62 -2.45 -15.58
N ASP A 50 -12.62 -2.88 -14.83
CA ASP A 50 -13.84 -3.45 -15.41
C ASP A 50 -14.58 -2.41 -16.28
N VAL A 51 -14.62 -1.17 -15.80
CA VAL A 51 -15.21 -0.05 -16.58
C VAL A 51 -14.42 0.22 -17.85
N ARG A 52 -13.09 0.31 -17.73
CA ARG A 52 -12.17 0.49 -18.87
C ARG A 52 -12.38 -0.59 -19.91
N TRP A 53 -12.47 -1.84 -19.48
CA TRP A 53 -12.74 -2.98 -20.33
C TRP A 53 -14.05 -2.82 -21.10
N CYS A 54 -15.14 -2.51 -20.42
CA CYS A 54 -16.44 -2.32 -21.07
C CYS A 54 -16.44 -1.16 -22.08
N LEU A 55 -15.83 -0.02 -21.70
CA LEU A 55 -15.76 1.16 -22.56
C LEU A 55 -14.89 0.94 -23.81
N ALA A 56 -13.93 0.04 -23.74
CA ALA A 56 -13.08 -0.35 -24.88
C ALA A 56 -13.67 -1.48 -25.72
N GLY A 57 -14.91 -1.87 -25.49
CA GLY A 57 -15.55 -2.96 -26.25
C GLY A 57 -14.93 -4.33 -26.01
N GLY A 58 -14.49 -4.60 -24.77
CA GLY A 58 -13.90 -5.87 -24.35
C GLY A 58 -12.43 -6.03 -24.74
N LYS A 59 -11.69 -4.94 -24.85
CA LYS A 59 -10.25 -4.95 -25.14
C LYS A 59 -9.49 -4.27 -24.00
N PRO A 60 -8.25 -4.69 -23.71
CA PRO A 60 -7.37 -3.96 -22.80
C PRO A 60 -7.15 -2.53 -23.33
N THR A 61 -7.39 -1.52 -22.48
CA THR A 61 -7.26 -0.10 -22.88
C THR A 61 -5.95 0.52 -22.44
N VAL A 62 -5.29 -0.08 -21.51
CA VAL A 62 -3.99 0.39 -21.03
C VAL A 62 -2.95 -0.38 -21.79
N ASP A 63 -2.18 0.32 -22.63
CA ASP A 63 -0.94 -0.21 -23.17
C ASP A 63 0.03 -0.27 -21.98
N PRO A 64 0.25 -1.45 -21.40
CA PRO A 64 0.94 -1.50 -20.12
C PRO A 64 2.43 -1.50 -20.39
N PRO A 65 3.15 -0.48 -20.05
CA PRO A 65 4.57 -0.70 -19.88
C PRO A 65 4.87 -1.59 -18.69
N GLN A 66 3.86 -2.04 -17.88
CA GLN A 66 4.21 -2.47 -16.53
C GLN A 66 3.43 -3.62 -15.91
N SER A 67 2.20 -3.85 -16.26
CA SER A 67 1.41 -4.99 -15.81
C SER A 67 0.20 -5.14 -16.70
N ASP A 68 -0.29 -6.34 -16.87
CA ASP A 68 -1.64 -6.53 -17.38
C ASP A 68 -2.62 -6.27 -16.23
N PRO A 69 -3.25 -5.08 -16.13
CA PRO A 69 -4.16 -4.76 -15.05
C PRO A 69 -5.36 -5.70 -15.02
N PHE A 70 -5.72 -6.28 -16.16
CA PHE A 70 -6.86 -7.20 -16.27
C PHE A 70 -6.63 -8.53 -15.60
N THR A 71 -5.39 -8.95 -15.44
CA THR A 71 -5.06 -10.19 -14.73
C THR A 71 -5.34 -10.08 -13.24
N TYR A 72 -5.18 -8.88 -12.66
CA TYR A 72 -5.27 -8.67 -11.23
C TYR A 72 -6.48 -7.84 -10.79
N SER A 73 -7.02 -7.05 -11.67
CA SER A 73 -7.97 -5.99 -11.35
C SER A 73 -9.37 -6.24 -11.87
N ALA A 74 -9.51 -7.06 -12.90
CA ALA A 74 -10.81 -7.40 -13.46
C ALA A 74 -11.57 -8.37 -12.54
N THR A 75 -12.79 -8.00 -12.17
CA THR A 75 -13.65 -8.80 -11.32
C THR A 75 -14.47 -9.82 -12.12
N VAL A 76 -15.23 -10.66 -11.45
CA VAL A 76 -16.22 -11.54 -12.10
C VAL A 76 -17.35 -10.73 -12.77
N ASN A 77 -17.49 -9.45 -12.43
CA ASN A 77 -18.52 -8.54 -12.94
C ASN A 77 -18.05 -7.73 -14.16
N ARG A 78 -16.84 -7.96 -14.64
CA ARG A 78 -16.18 -7.16 -15.68
C ARG A 78 -17.07 -6.87 -16.89
N ASP A 79 -17.65 -7.89 -17.47
CA ASP A 79 -18.40 -7.75 -18.73
C ASP A 79 -19.77 -7.05 -18.52
N ALA A 80 -20.26 -6.99 -17.28
CA ALA A 80 -21.51 -6.35 -16.90
C ALA A 80 -21.31 -4.98 -16.21
N ALA A 81 -20.08 -4.49 -16.03
CA ALA A 81 -19.78 -3.35 -15.17
C ALA A 81 -20.61 -2.09 -15.50
N ILE A 82 -20.70 -1.69 -16.75
CA ILE A 82 -21.51 -0.51 -17.18
C ILE A 82 -22.99 -0.74 -16.97
N GLN A 83 -23.50 -1.95 -17.21
CA GLN A 83 -24.91 -2.26 -16.97
C GLN A 83 -25.23 -2.24 -15.46
N LEU A 84 -24.36 -2.78 -14.62
CA LEU A 84 -24.49 -2.73 -13.17
C LEU A 84 -24.52 -1.29 -12.65
N LEU A 85 -23.61 -0.43 -13.14
CA LEU A 85 -23.61 1.00 -12.78
C LEU A 85 -24.90 1.71 -13.20
N ARG A 86 -25.45 1.39 -14.40
CA ARG A 86 -26.70 1.97 -14.90
C ARG A 86 -27.91 1.60 -14.05
N ASP A 87 -27.97 0.34 -13.61
CA ASP A 87 -29.11 -0.23 -12.92
C ASP A 87 -29.02 -0.07 -11.38
N ALA A 88 -27.87 0.37 -10.89
CA ALA A 88 -27.61 0.50 -9.47
C ALA A 88 -28.54 1.51 -8.78
N GLU A 89 -29.11 1.14 -7.61
CA GLU A 89 -29.78 2.07 -6.70
C GLU A 89 -28.78 2.98 -6.00
N ILE A 90 -27.61 2.43 -5.65
CA ILE A 90 -26.51 3.12 -4.96
C ILE A 90 -25.21 2.74 -5.64
N VAL A 91 -24.36 3.73 -5.91
CA VAL A 91 -22.97 3.55 -6.31
C VAL A 91 -22.07 4.20 -5.28
N VAL A 92 -21.21 3.41 -4.65
CA VAL A 92 -20.17 3.91 -3.74
C VAL A 92 -18.85 3.88 -4.47
N VAL A 93 -18.32 5.05 -4.81
CA VAL A 93 -17.05 5.21 -5.51
C VAL A 93 -15.94 5.37 -4.48
N ILE A 94 -14.91 4.54 -4.59
CA ILE A 94 -13.71 4.63 -3.76
C ILE A 94 -12.58 5.16 -4.62
N ALA A 95 -12.10 6.36 -4.32
CA ALA A 95 -11.08 7.02 -5.10
C ALA A 95 -9.91 7.52 -4.25
N GLY A 96 -8.72 7.40 -4.79
CA GLY A 96 -7.48 7.92 -4.25
C GLY A 96 -6.82 8.89 -5.22
N ASP A 97 -5.82 9.61 -4.71
CA ASP A 97 -5.03 10.51 -5.52
C ASP A 97 -3.83 9.77 -6.13
N ALA A 98 -3.60 9.98 -7.42
CA ALA A 98 -2.45 9.43 -8.11
C ALA A 98 -1.17 10.14 -7.63
N VAL A 99 -0.28 9.40 -6.99
CA VAL A 99 1.06 9.90 -6.71
C VAL A 99 1.93 9.67 -7.95
N PRO A 100 2.67 10.68 -8.42
CA PRO A 100 3.57 10.51 -9.56
C PRO A 100 4.62 9.45 -9.25
N SER A 101 4.44 8.25 -9.72
CA SER A 101 5.43 7.18 -9.72
C SER A 101 4.98 6.05 -10.63
N VAL A 102 5.94 5.22 -11.01
CA VAL A 102 5.66 4.00 -11.75
C VAL A 102 5.19 2.95 -10.75
N HIS A 103 3.90 2.65 -10.74
CA HIS A 103 3.34 1.58 -9.94
C HIS A 103 3.31 0.27 -10.74
N LEU A 104 3.57 -0.83 -10.04
CA LEU A 104 3.62 -2.17 -10.61
C LEU A 104 2.25 -2.84 -10.66
N HIS A 105 1.19 -2.05 -10.53
CA HIS A 105 -0.19 -2.51 -10.36
C HIS A 105 -1.12 -1.62 -11.17
N ALA A 106 -2.40 -1.87 -11.00
CA ALA A 106 -3.44 -1.11 -11.67
C ALA A 106 -3.29 0.42 -11.52
N VAL A 107 -3.65 1.14 -12.55
CA VAL A 107 -3.63 2.60 -12.57
C VAL A 107 -4.91 3.12 -11.92
N ASN A 108 -4.79 4.09 -11.00
CA ASN A 108 -5.95 4.71 -10.35
C ASN A 108 -6.91 5.31 -11.38
N GLY A 109 -8.20 5.26 -11.07
CA GLY A 109 -9.21 5.97 -11.83
C GLY A 109 -9.05 7.49 -11.67
N SER A 110 -8.97 8.21 -12.79
CA SER A 110 -9.05 9.67 -12.80
C SER A 110 -10.49 10.15 -12.59
N PHE A 111 -10.67 11.41 -12.17
CA PHE A 111 -12.02 11.99 -12.11
C PHE A 111 -12.76 11.98 -13.43
N GLU A 112 -12.06 12.16 -14.54
CA GLU A 112 -12.65 12.08 -15.88
C GLU A 112 -13.15 10.66 -16.19
N GLU A 113 -12.39 9.64 -15.85
CA GLU A 113 -12.82 8.24 -15.99
C GLU A 113 -14.01 7.92 -15.09
N ILE A 114 -13.98 8.41 -13.82
CA ILE A 114 -15.08 8.24 -12.88
C ILE A 114 -16.34 8.95 -13.43
N ALA A 115 -16.22 10.17 -13.93
CA ALA A 115 -17.33 10.89 -14.54
C ALA A 115 -17.92 10.14 -15.73
N ARG A 116 -17.08 9.59 -16.59
CA ARG A 116 -17.52 8.75 -17.72
C ARG A 116 -18.22 7.47 -17.24
N ALA A 117 -17.68 6.81 -16.21
CA ALA A 117 -18.30 5.62 -15.62
C ALA A 117 -19.69 5.93 -15.05
N LEU A 118 -19.81 7.05 -14.37
CA LEU A 118 -21.06 7.47 -13.71
C LEU A 118 -22.08 8.16 -14.63
N ALA A 119 -21.72 8.48 -15.87
CA ALA A 119 -22.62 9.16 -16.81
C ALA A 119 -23.92 8.38 -17.06
N CYS A 120 -23.90 7.05 -16.96
CA CYS A 120 -25.07 6.20 -17.10
C CYS A 120 -25.78 5.89 -15.77
N ALA A 121 -25.17 6.20 -14.60
CA ALA A 121 -25.70 5.86 -13.29
C ALA A 121 -26.90 6.76 -12.94
N ARG A 122 -28.01 6.13 -12.52
CA ARG A 122 -29.27 6.81 -12.16
C ARG A 122 -29.52 6.85 -10.65
N GLY A 123 -28.85 5.99 -9.88
CA GLY A 123 -28.95 5.90 -8.44
C GLY A 123 -28.11 6.94 -7.72
N ARG A 124 -28.15 6.90 -6.40
CA ARG A 124 -27.37 7.76 -5.53
C ARG A 124 -25.87 7.42 -5.63
N ARG A 125 -25.02 8.44 -5.66
CA ARG A 125 -23.59 8.35 -5.87
C ARG A 125 -22.83 8.93 -4.69
N TYR A 126 -22.01 8.12 -4.06
CA TYR A 126 -21.22 8.49 -2.90
C TYR A 126 -19.74 8.39 -3.23
N LEU A 127 -18.95 9.38 -2.81
CA LEU A 127 -17.50 9.35 -2.91
C LEU A 127 -16.88 9.05 -1.55
N LEU A 128 -15.99 8.06 -1.54
CA LEU A 128 -15.16 7.68 -0.41
C LEU A 128 -13.69 7.61 -0.80
N GLY A 129 -12.86 7.38 0.21
CA GLY A 129 -11.46 7.03 0.05
C GLY A 129 -10.51 8.18 0.33
N PRO A 130 -9.20 7.96 0.12
CA PRO A 130 -8.17 8.93 0.46
C PRO A 130 -8.37 10.30 -0.15
N LEU A 131 -8.91 10.36 -1.36
CA LEU A 131 -9.15 11.63 -2.06
C LEU A 131 -10.07 12.57 -1.27
N SER A 132 -11.13 12.05 -0.67
CA SER A 132 -12.02 12.84 0.18
C SER A 132 -11.41 13.12 1.55
N ALA A 133 -10.60 12.20 2.06
CA ALA A 133 -9.96 12.31 3.38
C ALA A 133 -8.86 13.37 3.45
N TYR A 134 -8.26 13.76 2.33
CA TYR A 134 -7.19 14.76 2.30
C TYR A 134 -7.66 16.20 2.18
N ALA A 135 -8.94 16.48 2.36
CA ALA A 135 -9.50 17.77 2.01
C ALA A 135 -9.08 18.24 0.59
N LEU A 136 -8.66 17.30 -0.25
CA LEU A 136 -8.55 17.53 -1.67
C LEU A 136 -9.98 17.70 -2.15
N THR A 137 -10.39 18.94 -2.30
CA THR A 137 -11.70 19.25 -2.82
C THR A 137 -11.87 18.55 -4.15
N THR A 138 -12.95 17.80 -4.30
CA THR A 138 -13.42 17.37 -5.62
C THR A 138 -13.32 18.59 -6.53
N PRO A 139 -12.60 18.52 -7.67
CA PRO A 139 -12.52 19.67 -8.57
C PRO A 139 -13.91 20.24 -8.81
N ALA A 140 -14.04 21.57 -8.83
CA ALA A 140 -15.34 22.22 -8.90
C ALA A 140 -16.20 21.72 -10.07
N GLU A 141 -15.57 21.33 -11.16
CA GLU A 141 -16.20 20.74 -12.36
C GLU A 141 -16.87 19.38 -12.10
N TYR A 142 -16.46 18.64 -11.06
CA TYR A 142 -17.02 17.36 -10.67
C TYR A 142 -17.86 17.43 -9.38
N ALA A 143 -18.06 18.62 -8.81
CA ALA A 143 -18.80 18.80 -7.55
C ALA A 143 -20.21 18.23 -7.60
N GLY A 144 -20.90 18.31 -8.76
CA GLY A 144 -22.24 17.75 -8.97
C GLY A 144 -22.27 16.25 -9.32
N LEU A 145 -21.11 15.57 -9.36
CA LEU A 145 -21.05 14.17 -9.76
C LEU A 145 -21.52 13.24 -8.62
N PHE A 146 -21.42 13.68 -7.38
CA PHE A 146 -21.74 12.91 -6.19
C PHE A 146 -22.85 13.55 -5.37
N ASP A 147 -23.75 12.73 -4.84
CA ASP A 147 -24.80 13.18 -3.92
C ASP A 147 -24.24 13.43 -2.51
N ALA A 148 -23.16 12.73 -2.14
CA ALA A 148 -22.43 12.98 -0.90
C ALA A 148 -20.95 12.57 -1.02
N VAL A 149 -20.09 13.24 -0.24
CA VAL A 149 -18.65 12.95 -0.11
C VAL A 149 -18.36 12.65 1.36
N HIS A 150 -17.78 11.49 1.63
CA HIS A 150 -17.44 11.03 2.97
C HIS A 150 -15.93 10.98 3.15
N THR A 151 -15.45 11.58 4.24
CA THR A 151 -14.00 11.78 4.49
C THR A 151 -13.34 10.56 5.09
N HIS A 152 -13.63 9.42 5.03
CA HIS A 152 -12.93 8.18 5.44
C HIS A 152 -13.77 6.94 5.15
N THR A 153 -14.73 6.69 6.00
CA THR A 153 -15.57 5.50 6.02
C THR A 153 -17.01 5.92 6.11
N VAL A 154 -17.91 5.06 5.66
CA VAL A 154 -19.34 5.28 5.73
C VAL A 154 -19.97 4.34 6.74
N THR A 155 -21.13 4.76 7.25
CA THR A 155 -22.04 3.91 8.03
C THR A 155 -23.27 3.55 7.19
N SER A 156 -23.99 2.55 7.63
CA SER A 156 -25.31 2.23 7.04
C SER A 156 -26.27 3.42 7.13
N GLY A 157 -26.19 4.20 8.22
CA GLY A 157 -26.96 5.43 8.39
C GLY A 157 -26.63 6.51 7.37
N ASP A 158 -25.36 6.67 7.01
CA ASP A 158 -24.93 7.61 5.98
C ASP A 158 -25.56 7.27 4.63
N LEU A 159 -25.56 5.98 4.28
CA LEU A 159 -26.08 5.49 3.01
C LEU A 159 -27.63 5.54 2.96
N LEU A 160 -28.31 5.42 4.10
CA LEU A 160 -29.76 5.49 4.19
C LEU A 160 -30.28 6.91 4.25
N PHE A 161 -29.65 7.77 5.06
CA PHE A 161 -30.20 9.06 5.47
C PHE A 161 -29.35 10.26 5.05
N GLY A 162 -28.16 10.03 4.43
CA GLY A 162 -27.26 11.10 4.01
C GLY A 162 -26.58 11.82 5.18
N SER A 163 -26.40 11.17 6.32
CA SER A 163 -25.66 11.75 7.45
C SER A 163 -24.16 11.80 7.14
N HIS A 164 -23.42 12.69 7.80
CA HIS A 164 -21.98 12.91 7.54
C HIS A 164 -21.14 12.71 8.80
N ARG A 165 -21.42 11.68 9.58
CA ARG A 165 -20.59 11.39 10.76
C ARG A 165 -19.50 10.39 10.40
N PRO A 166 -18.22 10.73 10.62
CA PRO A 166 -17.14 9.75 10.47
C PRO A 166 -17.42 8.54 11.38
N ALA A 167 -17.42 7.34 10.80
CA ALA A 167 -17.57 6.13 11.60
C ALA A 167 -16.33 5.98 12.51
N ASP A 168 -16.56 5.81 13.82
CA ASP A 168 -15.53 5.33 14.72
C ASP A 168 -15.31 3.82 14.54
N TYR A 169 -14.22 3.32 15.09
CA TYR A 169 -13.91 1.89 14.98
C TYR A 169 -14.97 0.99 15.62
N GLY A 170 -15.55 1.41 16.75
CA GLY A 170 -16.62 0.66 17.39
C GLY A 170 -17.84 0.52 16.51
N GLN A 171 -18.18 1.56 15.74
CA GLN A 171 -19.28 1.50 14.80
C GLN A 171 -18.94 0.61 13.59
N MET A 172 -17.74 0.73 13.04
CA MET A 172 -17.27 -0.16 11.96
C MET A 172 -17.30 -1.63 12.39
N GLN A 173 -16.90 -1.92 13.63
CA GLN A 173 -16.98 -3.27 14.21
C GLN A 173 -18.44 -3.78 14.32
N ARG A 174 -19.34 -2.95 14.82
CA ARG A 174 -20.76 -3.32 14.96
C ARG A 174 -21.48 -3.53 13.64
N GLU A 175 -21.06 -2.81 12.58
CA GLU A 175 -21.66 -2.90 11.26
C GLU A 175 -20.98 -3.95 10.36
N ARG A 176 -19.85 -4.51 10.78
CA ARG A 176 -19.11 -5.49 9.97
C ARG A 176 -19.97 -6.68 9.60
N ASP A 177 -19.96 -7.03 8.31
CA ASP A 177 -20.65 -8.19 7.74
C ASP A 177 -19.64 -9.22 7.23
N SER A 178 -20.12 -10.38 6.80
CA SER A 178 -19.31 -11.40 6.16
C SER A 178 -18.69 -10.89 4.85
N PHE A 179 -17.42 -11.17 4.64
CA PHE A 179 -16.69 -10.79 3.42
C PHE A 179 -16.72 -11.87 2.33
N THR A 180 -17.39 -13.01 2.57
CA THR A 180 -17.40 -14.14 1.61
C THR A 180 -17.88 -13.69 0.24
N GLY A 181 -19.06 -13.07 0.14
CA GLY A 181 -19.60 -12.62 -1.14
C GLY A 181 -18.82 -11.49 -1.79
N LEU A 182 -17.97 -10.75 -1.05
CA LEU A 182 -17.03 -9.78 -1.61
C LEU A 182 -15.83 -10.48 -2.22
N VAL A 183 -15.21 -11.39 -1.47
CA VAL A 183 -14.00 -12.12 -1.89
C VAL A 183 -14.28 -13.03 -3.09
N GLU A 184 -15.44 -13.66 -3.17
CA GLU A 184 -15.89 -14.47 -4.31
C GLU A 184 -15.96 -13.68 -5.64
N GLN A 185 -16.07 -12.35 -5.58
CA GLN A 185 -16.06 -11.52 -6.78
C GLN A 185 -14.66 -11.17 -7.28
N MET A 186 -13.61 -11.56 -6.55
CA MET A 186 -12.22 -11.30 -6.90
C MET A 186 -11.56 -12.57 -7.45
N PRO A 187 -11.25 -12.67 -8.75
CA PRO A 187 -10.58 -13.84 -9.32
C PRO A 187 -9.09 -13.91 -8.98
N TRP A 188 -8.54 -12.90 -8.31
CA TRP A 188 -7.16 -12.88 -7.80
C TRP A 188 -7.09 -13.20 -6.31
N ARG A 189 -5.87 -13.50 -5.84
CA ARG A 189 -5.60 -13.72 -4.41
C ARG A 189 -5.33 -12.37 -3.72
N PRO A 190 -6.29 -11.81 -2.98
CA PRO A 190 -6.11 -10.49 -2.38
C PRO A 190 -5.14 -10.51 -1.19
N ILE A 191 -4.47 -9.38 -0.98
CA ILE A 191 -3.80 -9.05 0.27
C ILE A 191 -4.74 -8.12 1.04
N ALA A 192 -5.32 -8.58 2.15
CA ALA A 192 -6.18 -7.74 2.97
C ALA A 192 -5.32 -6.79 3.82
N GLU A 193 -5.52 -5.50 3.66
CA GLU A 193 -4.89 -4.49 4.49
C GLU A 193 -5.72 -4.25 5.76
N LEU A 194 -5.13 -4.50 6.91
CA LEU A 194 -5.76 -4.32 8.22
C LEU A 194 -5.24 -3.04 8.87
N GLU A 195 -6.10 -2.04 8.98
CA GLU A 195 -5.82 -0.78 9.67
C GLU A 195 -5.78 -1.00 11.18
N LEU A 196 -4.74 -0.52 11.85
CA LEU A 196 -4.58 -0.64 13.31
C LEU A 196 -4.97 0.63 14.06
N TYR A 197 -4.71 1.79 13.47
CA TYR A 197 -5.07 3.08 14.03
C TYR A 197 -4.99 4.19 12.98
N ARG A 198 -5.61 5.33 13.27
CA ARG A 198 -5.55 6.57 12.49
C ARG A 198 -4.79 7.64 13.26
N GLY A 199 -4.25 8.59 12.51
CA GLY A 199 -3.51 9.73 13.04
C GLY A 199 -2.03 9.42 13.27
N CYS A 200 -1.26 10.45 13.60
CA CYS A 200 0.17 10.36 13.84
C CYS A 200 0.47 10.49 15.34
N THR A 201 1.23 9.51 15.87
CA THR A 201 1.62 9.48 17.31
C THR A 201 2.78 10.40 17.65
N ARG A 202 3.38 11.10 16.65
CA ARG A 202 4.46 12.06 16.87
C ARG A 202 3.94 13.33 17.53
N ARG A 203 4.78 13.96 18.36
CA ARG A 203 4.49 15.28 18.97
C ARG A 203 4.72 16.45 18.00
N LYS A 204 5.63 16.27 17.05
CA LYS A 204 5.92 17.23 15.97
C LYS A 204 5.69 16.52 14.65
N PHE A 205 5.04 17.19 13.73
CA PHE A 205 4.72 16.66 12.41
C PHE A 205 5.70 17.19 11.38
N CYS A 206 6.05 16.34 10.41
CA CYS A 206 6.85 16.77 9.28
C CYS A 206 6.06 17.75 8.42
N ASP A 207 6.70 18.81 7.92
CA ASP A 207 6.03 19.91 7.22
C ASP A 207 5.36 19.51 5.91
N PHE A 208 5.79 18.42 5.29
CA PHE A 208 5.19 17.88 4.07
C PHE A 208 4.02 16.92 4.32
N CYS A 209 3.85 16.44 5.57
CA CYS A 209 2.96 15.33 5.87
C CYS A 209 1.51 15.79 6.03
N ASN A 210 0.60 15.14 5.30
CA ASN A 210 -0.83 15.42 5.39
C ASN A 210 -1.58 14.57 6.42
N GLU A 211 -0.91 13.67 7.12
CA GLU A 211 -1.56 12.79 8.11
C GLU A 211 -2.29 13.56 9.21
N PRO A 212 -1.73 14.65 9.78
CA PRO A 212 -2.45 15.46 10.77
C PRO A 212 -3.71 16.14 10.22
N ALA A 213 -3.71 16.53 8.94
CA ALA A 213 -4.89 17.11 8.30
C ALA A 213 -5.97 16.05 8.04
N LYS A 214 -5.54 14.83 7.69
CA LYS A 214 -6.42 13.69 7.43
C LYS A 214 -7.03 13.14 8.72
N SER A 215 -6.24 13.00 9.77
CA SER A 215 -6.64 12.44 11.07
C SER A 215 -5.99 13.23 12.20
N PRO A 216 -6.66 14.30 12.69
CA PRO A 216 -6.08 15.19 13.69
C PRO A 216 -5.93 14.55 15.08
N LEU A 217 -6.64 13.47 15.34
CA LEU A 217 -6.58 12.72 16.59
C LEU A 217 -6.14 11.29 16.33
N VAL A 218 -5.33 10.76 17.24
CA VAL A 218 -4.96 9.34 17.22
C VAL A 218 -6.11 8.51 17.78
N ALA A 219 -6.55 7.53 17.00
CA ALA A 219 -7.58 6.58 17.41
C ALA A 219 -7.08 5.15 17.14
N PHE A 220 -6.91 4.36 18.19
CA PHE A 220 -6.49 2.97 18.09
C PHE A 220 -7.69 2.03 18.00
N ARG A 221 -7.57 0.99 17.18
CA ARG A 221 -8.47 -0.15 17.20
C ARG A 221 -8.13 -1.08 18.35
N GLU A 222 -9.13 -1.79 18.85
CA GLU A 222 -8.92 -2.85 19.84
C GLU A 222 -8.27 -4.08 19.17
N VAL A 223 -7.42 -4.78 19.92
CA VAL A 223 -6.72 -5.98 19.43
C VAL A 223 -7.74 -7.03 18.96
N GLU A 224 -8.76 -7.28 19.76
CA GLU A 224 -9.80 -8.25 19.49
C GLU A 224 -10.60 -7.92 18.23
N ASP A 225 -10.79 -6.63 17.95
CA ASP A 225 -11.48 -6.19 16.73
C ASP A 225 -10.66 -6.50 15.46
N VAL A 226 -9.35 -6.22 15.49
CA VAL A 226 -8.47 -6.52 14.35
C VAL A 226 -8.33 -8.02 14.12
N VAL A 227 -8.17 -8.80 15.19
CA VAL A 227 -8.09 -10.26 15.14
C VAL A 227 -9.40 -10.87 14.61
N ALA A 228 -10.55 -10.34 15.05
CA ALA A 228 -11.86 -10.80 14.57
C ALA A 228 -12.05 -10.49 13.07
N GLU A 229 -11.61 -9.32 12.59
CA GLU A 229 -11.67 -8.99 11.16
C GLU A 229 -10.75 -9.92 10.34
N ALA A 230 -9.53 -10.15 10.79
CA ALA A 230 -8.63 -11.11 10.15
C ALA A 230 -9.26 -12.50 10.04
N ALA A 231 -9.87 -12.99 11.12
CA ALA A 231 -10.54 -14.29 11.14
C ALA A 231 -11.74 -14.36 10.16
N GLN A 232 -12.53 -13.30 10.05
CA GLN A 232 -13.63 -13.23 9.08
C GLN A 232 -13.11 -13.25 7.63
N LEU A 233 -12.06 -12.51 7.34
CA LEU A 233 -11.41 -12.51 6.02
C LEU A 233 -10.79 -13.88 5.71
N TYR A 234 -10.16 -14.51 6.70
CA TYR A 234 -9.61 -15.85 6.56
C TYR A 234 -10.72 -16.89 6.26
N ALA A 235 -11.84 -16.81 6.95
CA ALA A 235 -13.02 -17.64 6.68
C ALA A 235 -13.60 -17.41 5.26
N ALA A 236 -13.47 -16.18 4.73
CA ALA A 236 -13.84 -15.84 3.36
C ALA A 236 -12.81 -16.29 2.30
N GLY A 237 -11.71 -16.95 2.71
CA GLY A 237 -10.69 -17.47 1.78
C GLY A 237 -9.43 -16.62 1.66
N VAL A 238 -9.33 -15.47 2.32
CA VAL A 238 -8.09 -14.65 2.31
C VAL A 238 -6.99 -15.36 3.09
N ARG A 239 -5.78 -15.36 2.54
CA ARG A 239 -4.59 -15.98 3.16
C ARG A 239 -3.43 -15.00 3.31
N ASN A 240 -3.59 -13.80 2.81
CA ASN A 240 -2.53 -12.79 2.77
C ASN A 240 -3.00 -11.53 3.49
N PHE A 241 -2.24 -11.11 4.51
CA PHE A 241 -2.58 -9.96 5.35
C PHE A 241 -1.42 -8.98 5.43
N ARG A 242 -1.75 -7.68 5.44
CA ARG A 242 -0.84 -6.60 5.71
C ARG A 242 -1.41 -5.73 6.82
N LEU A 243 -0.65 -5.57 7.90
CA LEU A 243 -0.97 -4.67 8.99
C LEU A 243 -0.51 -3.26 8.59
N GLY A 244 -1.37 -2.55 7.91
CA GLY A 244 -1.05 -1.31 7.19
C GLY A 244 -2.02 -0.17 7.47
N GLN A 245 -1.90 0.88 6.65
CA GLN A 245 -2.71 2.10 6.68
C GLN A 245 -2.46 3.02 7.90
N GLN A 246 -1.70 2.63 8.88
CA GLN A 246 -1.25 3.47 9.98
C GLN A 246 0.11 4.11 9.68
N THR A 247 0.44 5.17 10.41
CA THR A 247 1.72 5.89 10.26
C THR A 247 2.93 5.09 10.75
N CYS A 248 2.75 4.19 11.73
CA CYS A 248 3.83 3.38 12.28
C CYS A 248 3.29 2.16 13.01
N PHE A 249 3.61 0.97 12.54
CA PHE A 249 3.24 -0.29 13.22
C PHE A 249 3.79 -0.34 14.66
N PHE A 250 5.05 0.07 14.85
CA PHE A 250 5.73 0.05 16.16
C PHE A 250 5.11 0.99 17.19
N SER A 251 4.25 1.92 16.76
CA SER A 251 3.55 2.86 17.65
C SER A 251 2.16 2.41 18.06
N TYR A 252 1.71 1.24 17.62
CA TYR A 252 0.41 0.70 17.99
C TYR A 252 0.27 0.64 19.51
N ARG A 253 -0.90 1.13 20.01
CA ARG A 253 -1.19 1.24 21.46
C ARG A 253 -0.05 1.90 22.25
N ASN A 254 0.56 2.96 21.69
CA ASN A 254 1.68 3.67 22.32
C ASN A 254 2.92 2.80 22.57
N ARG A 255 3.24 1.90 21.65
CA ARG A 255 4.37 0.94 21.72
C ARG A 255 4.15 -0.15 22.78
N ASP A 256 2.91 -0.54 22.98
CA ASP A 256 2.56 -1.61 23.91
C ASP A 256 2.96 -2.97 23.33
N GLU A 257 4.01 -3.57 23.90
CA GLU A 257 4.58 -4.85 23.46
C GLU A 257 3.57 -6.00 23.66
N ASP A 258 2.82 -5.98 24.76
CA ASP A 258 1.86 -7.04 25.05
C ASP A 258 0.66 -6.96 24.12
N ALA A 259 0.18 -5.77 23.80
CA ALA A 259 -0.88 -5.58 22.80
C ALA A 259 -0.42 -6.05 21.39
N ILE A 260 0.83 -5.75 20.99
CA ILE A 260 1.39 -6.21 19.70
C ILE A 260 1.54 -7.73 19.69
N ARG A 261 2.02 -8.33 20.79
CA ARG A 261 2.10 -9.79 20.93
C ARG A 261 0.73 -10.46 20.86
N ALA A 262 -0.26 -9.92 21.54
CA ALA A 262 -1.64 -10.41 21.50
C ALA A 262 -2.24 -10.29 20.10
N LEU A 263 -1.98 -9.19 19.40
CA LEU A 263 -2.44 -8.97 18.02
C LEU A 263 -1.86 -10.03 17.06
N LEU A 264 -0.53 -10.15 17.04
CA LEU A 264 0.16 -11.06 16.11
C LEU A 264 -0.14 -12.52 16.44
N GLY A 265 -0.12 -12.88 17.72
CA GLY A 265 -0.45 -14.22 18.21
C GLY A 265 -1.91 -14.58 17.91
N GLY A 266 -2.84 -13.67 18.18
CA GLY A 266 -4.27 -13.90 17.90
C GLY A 266 -4.57 -14.07 16.41
N ILE A 267 -3.89 -13.34 15.52
CA ILE A 267 -4.01 -13.55 14.06
C ILE A 267 -3.48 -14.94 13.69
N ARG A 268 -2.33 -15.35 14.19
CA ARG A 268 -1.75 -16.67 13.92
C ARG A 268 -2.64 -17.82 14.40
N GLU A 269 -3.22 -17.68 15.58
CA GLU A 269 -4.14 -18.67 16.14
C GLU A 269 -5.42 -18.80 15.32
N ARG A 270 -6.00 -17.68 14.91
CA ARG A 270 -7.27 -17.66 14.17
C ARG A 270 -7.12 -17.89 12.66
N CYS A 271 -5.90 -17.74 12.13
CA CYS A 271 -5.58 -17.90 10.71
C CYS A 271 -4.38 -18.84 10.53
N PRO A 272 -4.50 -20.15 10.88
CA PRO A 272 -3.36 -21.07 10.96
C PRO A 272 -2.66 -21.30 9.62
N GLU A 273 -3.38 -21.25 8.49
CA GLU A 273 -2.85 -21.49 7.14
C GLU A 273 -2.60 -20.18 6.37
N LEU A 274 -2.38 -19.07 7.08
CA LEU A 274 -2.03 -17.83 6.38
C LEU A 274 -0.69 -17.99 5.65
N GLU A 275 -0.61 -17.40 4.45
CA GLU A 275 0.58 -17.43 3.60
C GLU A 275 1.45 -16.19 3.78
N VAL A 276 0.81 -15.04 4.02
CA VAL A 276 1.48 -13.77 4.25
C VAL A 276 0.88 -13.06 5.46
N LEU A 277 1.74 -12.69 6.39
CA LEU A 277 1.46 -11.72 7.43
C LEU A 277 2.61 -10.72 7.46
N HIS A 278 2.38 -9.52 6.96
CA HIS A 278 3.37 -8.46 6.88
C HIS A 278 2.92 -7.21 7.62
N ILE A 279 3.88 -6.43 8.09
CA ILE A 279 3.64 -5.08 8.60
C ILE A 279 3.83 -4.05 7.48
N ASP A 280 3.51 -2.80 7.78
CA ASP A 280 3.80 -1.65 6.94
C ASP A 280 4.66 -0.63 7.68
N ASN A 281 4.46 0.66 7.40
CA ASN A 281 5.25 1.80 7.86
C ASN A 281 5.79 1.68 9.30
N ALA A 282 7.03 2.09 9.46
CA ALA A 282 7.71 2.19 10.74
C ALA A 282 8.31 3.59 10.91
N ASP A 283 8.18 4.15 12.11
CA ASP A 283 8.85 5.39 12.49
C ASP A 283 10.25 5.07 13.02
N PRO A 284 11.33 5.59 12.41
CA PRO A 284 12.70 5.34 12.87
C PRO A 284 12.90 5.63 14.37
N LEU A 285 12.25 6.67 14.91
CA LEU A 285 12.33 6.97 16.34
C LEU A 285 11.71 5.88 17.22
N ALA A 286 10.60 5.30 16.75
CA ALA A 286 9.95 4.22 17.47
C ALA A 286 10.79 2.94 17.41
N VAL A 287 11.38 2.65 16.25
CA VAL A 287 12.23 1.47 16.02
C VAL A 287 13.56 1.58 16.76
N ALA A 288 14.21 2.75 16.77
CA ALA A 288 15.48 2.99 17.46
C ALA A 288 15.39 2.95 18.98
N ALA A 289 14.19 3.05 19.55
CA ALA A 289 13.99 2.91 20.99
C ALA A 289 14.22 1.45 21.45
N PRO A 290 14.64 1.20 22.72
CA PRO A 290 14.86 -0.17 23.22
C PRO A 290 13.64 -1.09 23.08
N VAL A 291 12.43 -0.57 23.22
CA VAL A 291 11.20 -1.32 22.98
C VAL A 291 11.03 -1.67 21.48
N GLY A 292 11.56 -0.84 20.59
CA GLY A 292 11.51 -1.08 19.14
C GLY A 292 12.22 -2.37 18.73
N LEU A 293 13.39 -2.67 19.33
CA LEU A 293 14.06 -3.95 19.09
C LEU A 293 13.21 -5.15 19.53
N ARG A 294 12.54 -5.05 20.69
CA ARG A 294 11.67 -6.14 21.16
C ARG A 294 10.45 -6.33 20.25
N ILE A 295 9.85 -5.23 19.82
CA ILE A 295 8.75 -5.28 18.83
C ILE A 295 9.24 -5.86 17.49
N ALA A 296 10.43 -5.48 17.02
CA ALA A 296 11.00 -6.06 15.80
C ALA A 296 11.21 -7.58 15.90
N LYS A 297 11.62 -8.08 17.07
CA LYS A 297 11.71 -9.53 17.35
C LYS A 297 10.34 -10.19 17.31
N LEU A 298 9.29 -9.59 17.88
CA LEU A 298 7.93 -10.09 17.76
C LEU A 298 7.48 -10.17 16.29
N VAL A 299 7.79 -9.14 15.48
CA VAL A 299 7.48 -9.17 14.05
C VAL A 299 8.22 -10.32 13.36
N ALA A 300 9.49 -10.53 13.66
CA ALA A 300 10.25 -11.64 13.07
C ALA A 300 9.73 -13.02 13.51
N ASP A 301 9.25 -13.15 14.75
CA ASP A 301 8.73 -14.41 15.30
C ASP A 301 7.34 -14.79 14.76
N TYR A 302 6.45 -13.80 14.58
CA TYR A 302 5.04 -14.04 14.23
C TYR A 302 4.72 -13.80 12.75
N CYS A 303 5.41 -12.87 12.09
CA CYS A 303 5.16 -12.57 10.69
C CYS A 303 5.86 -13.54 9.74
N THR A 304 5.56 -13.44 8.46
CA THR A 304 6.18 -14.29 7.43
C THR A 304 7.42 -13.62 6.85
N GLU A 305 8.34 -14.39 6.32
CA GLU A 305 9.55 -13.90 5.66
C GLU A 305 9.29 -12.98 4.47
N GLY A 306 10.27 -12.17 4.11
CA GLY A 306 10.14 -11.16 3.05
C GLY A 306 9.37 -9.93 3.50
N ASN A 307 9.22 -9.75 4.81
CA ASN A 307 8.55 -8.61 5.40
C ASN A 307 9.45 -7.35 5.35
N CYS A 308 8.85 -6.19 5.21
CA CYS A 308 9.55 -4.93 5.13
C CYS A 308 8.95 -3.91 6.10
N ALA A 309 9.82 -3.19 6.82
CA ALA A 309 9.47 -2.06 7.65
C ALA A 309 9.95 -0.76 6.96
N PRO A 310 9.15 -0.10 6.11
CA PRO A 310 9.55 1.15 5.47
C PRO A 310 9.69 2.27 6.49
N MET A 311 10.83 2.94 6.47
CA MET A 311 11.19 4.02 7.40
C MET A 311 11.55 5.28 6.63
N GLY A 312 11.01 6.44 7.06
CA GLY A 312 11.32 7.74 6.50
C GLY A 312 12.51 8.38 7.19
N ILE A 313 13.66 8.48 6.51
CA ILE A 313 14.71 9.44 6.83
C ILE A 313 14.42 10.76 6.11
N GLU A 314 13.86 10.67 4.93
CA GLU A 314 13.51 11.70 3.96
C GLU A 314 14.72 12.43 3.39
N SER A 315 15.73 12.75 4.21
CA SER A 315 17.02 13.33 3.80
C SER A 315 18.11 13.04 4.83
N PHE A 316 19.37 12.87 4.37
CA PHE A 316 20.55 12.84 5.22
C PHE A 316 21.20 14.22 5.38
N ASP A 317 20.68 15.27 4.75
CA ASP A 317 21.14 16.63 4.86
C ASP A 317 20.56 17.31 6.12
N ALA A 318 21.44 17.68 7.05
CA ALA A 318 21.03 18.28 8.32
C ALA A 318 20.22 19.59 8.13
N ALA A 319 20.54 20.39 7.13
CA ALA A 319 19.80 21.63 6.83
C ALA A 319 18.37 21.35 6.35
N VAL A 320 18.19 20.33 5.53
CA VAL A 320 16.87 19.87 5.07
C VAL A 320 16.09 19.27 6.24
N ILE A 321 16.73 18.47 7.08
CA ILE A 321 16.11 17.86 8.27
C ILE A 321 15.55 18.94 9.19
N GLU A 322 16.38 19.93 9.53
CA GLU A 322 15.98 21.02 10.43
C GLU A 322 14.85 21.88 9.83
N ARG A 323 15.01 22.27 8.57
CA ARG A 323 14.07 23.17 7.91
C ARG A 323 12.66 22.60 7.72
N ASN A 324 12.52 21.29 7.63
CA ASN A 324 11.24 20.60 7.34
C ASN A 324 10.67 19.87 8.54
N THR A 325 11.15 20.18 9.74
CA THR A 325 10.70 19.53 10.99
C THR A 325 10.79 18.00 10.93
N LEU A 326 11.82 17.48 10.20
CA LEU A 326 12.03 16.03 10.14
C LEU A 326 12.60 15.56 11.49
N THR A 327 12.06 14.45 11.99
CA THR A 327 12.41 13.95 13.32
C THR A 327 13.47 12.86 13.32
N CYS A 328 13.78 12.30 12.15
CA CYS A 328 14.80 11.28 11.99
C CYS A 328 16.13 11.92 11.61
N THR A 329 17.18 11.63 12.39
CA THR A 329 18.58 11.94 12.04
C THR A 329 19.28 10.70 11.49
N PRO A 330 20.44 10.84 10.81
CA PRO A 330 21.22 9.69 10.34
C PRO A 330 21.55 8.67 11.45
N GLU A 331 21.86 9.14 12.68
CA GLU A 331 22.18 8.27 13.82
C GLU A 331 20.95 7.49 14.30
N ILE A 332 19.78 8.14 14.35
CA ILE A 332 18.52 7.49 14.70
C ILE A 332 18.19 6.42 13.66
N LEU A 333 18.33 6.76 12.36
CA LEU A 333 18.08 5.81 11.29
C LEU A 333 19.01 4.60 11.39
N THR A 334 20.33 4.83 11.55
CA THR A 334 21.33 3.75 11.65
C THR A 334 20.95 2.78 12.78
N ARG A 335 20.64 3.30 13.97
CA ARG A 335 20.20 2.47 15.09
C ARG A 335 18.89 1.72 14.79
N ALA A 336 17.93 2.33 14.12
CA ALA A 336 16.71 1.67 13.71
C ALA A 336 16.98 0.52 12.72
N VAL A 337 17.87 0.74 11.74
CA VAL A 337 18.31 -0.28 10.79
C VAL A 337 19.03 -1.42 11.50
N GLU A 338 19.93 -1.12 12.45
CA GLU A 338 20.60 -2.13 13.29
C GLU A 338 19.59 -3.00 14.07
N HIS A 339 18.60 -2.40 14.74
CA HIS A 339 17.57 -3.13 15.47
C HIS A 339 16.75 -4.07 14.57
N VAL A 340 16.36 -3.60 13.39
CA VAL A 340 15.61 -4.42 12.44
C VAL A 340 16.49 -5.55 11.89
N ASN A 341 17.77 -5.30 11.61
CA ASN A 341 18.71 -6.32 11.17
C ASN A 341 18.98 -7.37 12.26
N GLU A 342 19.19 -6.93 13.51
CA GLU A 342 19.36 -7.85 14.65
C GLU A 342 18.16 -8.79 14.80
N ALA A 343 16.95 -8.26 14.64
CA ALA A 343 15.73 -9.03 14.80
C ALA A 343 15.40 -9.91 13.58
N GLY A 344 15.61 -9.42 12.36
CA GLY A 344 14.95 -9.99 11.19
C GLY A 344 15.84 -10.33 9.99
N ALA A 345 17.16 -10.12 10.03
CA ALA A 345 18.05 -10.46 8.90
C ALA A 345 18.19 -11.98 8.68
N ALA A 346 17.90 -12.79 9.71
CA ALA A 346 17.87 -14.24 9.58
C ALA A 346 16.85 -14.66 8.51
N ARG A 347 17.20 -15.69 7.73
CA ARG A 347 16.35 -16.16 6.63
C ARG A 347 15.31 -17.16 7.14
N GLY A 348 14.10 -17.00 6.67
CA GLY A 348 13.00 -17.93 6.92
C GLY A 348 13.03 -19.17 6.00
N PRO A 349 12.01 -20.03 6.07
CA PRO A 349 11.96 -21.31 5.34
C PRO A 349 12.04 -21.18 3.81
N GLY A 350 11.57 -20.09 3.24
CA GLY A 350 11.64 -19.80 1.80
C GLY A 350 12.91 -19.07 1.38
N GLY A 351 13.88 -18.88 2.30
CA GLY A 351 15.18 -18.30 2.03
C GLY A 351 15.23 -16.77 2.04
N LEU A 352 14.13 -16.09 2.32
CA LEU A 352 14.12 -14.62 2.45
C LEU A 352 14.37 -14.19 3.90
N PRO A 353 14.95 -13.01 4.15
CA PRO A 353 15.00 -12.44 5.49
C PRO A 353 13.60 -12.32 6.11
N MET A 354 13.49 -12.55 7.41
CA MET A 354 12.22 -12.43 8.12
C MET A 354 11.68 -11.00 8.10
N LEU A 355 12.54 -10.02 8.35
CA LEU A 355 12.19 -8.61 8.36
C LEU A 355 13.41 -7.77 7.97
N LEU A 356 13.25 -6.88 7.01
CA LEU A 356 14.26 -5.88 6.65
C LEU A 356 13.68 -4.47 6.67
N PRO A 357 14.49 -3.43 6.95
CA PRO A 357 14.07 -2.05 6.76
C PRO A 357 13.93 -1.72 5.28
N GLY A 358 12.96 -0.87 4.94
CA GLY A 358 12.94 -0.08 3.71
C GLY A 358 13.27 1.37 4.02
N LEU A 359 13.84 2.10 3.08
CA LEU A 359 14.17 3.51 3.29
C LEU A 359 13.36 4.40 2.36
N ASN A 360 12.82 5.50 2.90
CA ASN A 360 12.16 6.52 2.09
C ASN A 360 13.00 7.79 2.07
N LEU A 361 13.21 8.34 0.87
CA LEU A 361 13.86 9.62 0.60
C LEU A 361 12.91 10.53 -0.18
N ILE A 362 12.91 11.81 0.18
CA ILE A 362 12.10 12.83 -0.50
C ILE A 362 13.04 13.94 -0.98
N TYR A 363 13.06 14.18 -2.28
CA TYR A 363 13.65 15.35 -2.90
C TYR A 363 12.60 16.43 -3.12
N GLY A 364 13.04 17.68 -3.29
CA GLY A 364 12.15 18.83 -3.48
C GLY A 364 11.65 19.43 -2.17
N LEU A 365 12.29 19.14 -1.05
CA LEU A 365 12.00 19.77 0.23
C LEU A 365 12.73 21.13 0.37
N PRO A 366 12.14 22.12 1.05
CA PRO A 366 12.81 23.39 1.36
C PRO A 366 14.19 23.20 1.98
N GLY A 367 15.16 23.98 1.50
CA GLY A 367 16.56 23.88 1.94
C GLY A 367 17.43 22.94 1.11
N GLU A 368 16.85 22.24 0.12
CA GLU A 368 17.58 21.34 -0.78
C GLU A 368 18.64 22.08 -1.59
N THR A 369 19.80 21.45 -1.76
CA THR A 369 20.91 21.87 -2.61
C THR A 369 21.50 20.67 -3.34
N HIS A 370 22.45 20.90 -4.25
CA HIS A 370 23.23 19.80 -4.83
C HIS A 370 24.00 18.99 -3.75
N GLY A 371 24.39 19.66 -2.64
CA GLY A 371 25.00 19.00 -1.49
C GLY A 371 24.09 18.00 -0.80
N THR A 372 22.78 18.20 -0.88
CA THR A 372 21.77 17.28 -0.32
C THR A 372 21.85 15.90 -0.97
N HIS A 373 22.00 15.84 -2.30
CA HIS A 373 22.17 14.56 -2.99
C HIS A 373 23.45 13.83 -2.58
N VAL A 374 24.56 14.56 -2.46
CA VAL A 374 25.84 14.01 -1.99
C VAL A 374 25.69 13.50 -0.55
N ALA A 375 25.01 14.22 0.33
CA ALA A 375 24.73 13.78 1.70
C ALA A 375 23.89 12.50 1.72
N ASN A 376 22.85 12.42 0.88
CA ASN A 376 22.00 11.23 0.76
C ASN A 376 22.80 10.00 0.28
N LEU A 377 23.62 10.13 -0.77
CA LEU A 377 24.46 9.04 -1.25
C LEU A 377 25.48 8.58 -0.18
N ARG A 378 26.09 9.52 0.53
CA ARG A 378 27.03 9.20 1.61
C ARG A 378 26.36 8.48 2.78
N GLY A 379 25.15 8.91 3.17
CA GLY A 379 24.38 8.27 4.22
C GLY A 379 24.02 6.84 3.87
N LEU A 380 23.54 6.61 2.64
CA LEU A 380 23.24 5.26 2.12
C LEU A 380 24.51 4.38 2.06
N ALA A 381 25.63 4.92 1.55
CA ALA A 381 26.91 4.20 1.50
C ALA A 381 27.35 3.76 2.91
N GLY A 382 27.20 4.62 3.93
CA GLY A 382 27.53 4.27 5.31
C GLY A 382 26.75 3.05 5.84
N ILE A 383 25.48 2.90 5.50
CA ILE A 383 24.67 1.73 5.87
C ILE A 383 25.19 0.48 5.13
N LEU A 384 25.52 0.64 3.84
CA LEU A 384 26.05 -0.46 3.03
C LEU A 384 27.43 -0.92 3.56
N ASP A 385 28.31 0.02 3.88
CA ASP A 385 29.67 -0.25 4.40
C ASP A 385 29.64 -0.90 5.78
N ALA A 386 28.64 -0.57 6.60
CA ALA A 386 28.38 -1.24 7.87
C ALA A 386 27.89 -2.69 7.73
N GLY A 387 27.67 -3.18 6.51
CA GLY A 387 27.18 -4.55 6.25
C GLY A 387 25.70 -4.76 6.59
N LEU A 388 24.97 -3.68 6.86
CA LEU A 388 23.55 -3.74 7.17
C LEU A 388 22.72 -3.99 5.91
N LEU A 389 21.62 -4.74 6.07
CA LEU A 389 20.72 -5.09 4.99
C LEU A 389 19.47 -4.20 4.99
N CYS A 390 19.07 -3.78 3.80
CA CYS A 390 17.81 -3.09 3.56
C CYS A 390 17.08 -3.74 2.39
N HIS A 391 15.74 -3.74 2.46
CA HIS A 391 14.94 -4.36 1.40
C HIS A 391 14.96 -3.53 0.11
N ARG A 392 14.75 -2.22 0.23
CA ARG A 392 14.69 -1.29 -0.90
C ARG A 392 14.74 0.16 -0.44
N THR A 393 15.00 1.05 -1.40
CA THR A 393 14.84 2.50 -1.23
C THR A 393 13.70 3.01 -2.09
N ASN A 394 12.89 3.88 -1.50
CA ASN A 394 11.80 4.55 -2.17
C ASN A 394 12.13 6.05 -2.28
N VAL A 395 12.40 6.50 -3.49
CA VAL A 395 12.80 7.89 -3.78
C VAL A 395 11.64 8.62 -4.43
N ARG A 396 11.18 9.70 -3.80
CA ARG A 396 10.02 10.48 -4.26
C ARG A 396 10.35 11.96 -4.36
N LEU A 397 9.53 12.69 -5.15
CA LEU A 397 9.46 14.14 -5.10
C LEU A 397 8.46 14.58 -4.04
N ALA A 398 8.79 15.66 -3.34
CA ALA A 398 7.87 16.31 -2.42
C ALA A 398 6.62 16.79 -3.15
N ARG A 399 5.49 16.64 -2.49
CA ARG A 399 4.21 17.17 -2.94
C ARG A 399 3.61 18.03 -1.84
N ALA A 400 3.23 19.24 -2.19
CA ALA A 400 2.54 20.16 -1.28
C ALA A 400 1.05 19.79 -1.22
N PHE A 401 0.64 19.07 -0.17
CA PHE A 401 -0.77 18.76 0.06
C PHE A 401 -1.48 19.93 0.75
N PRO A 402 -2.72 20.25 0.36
CA PRO A 402 -3.51 21.27 1.05
C PRO A 402 -3.58 21.02 2.55
N GLY A 403 -3.45 22.10 3.33
CA GLY A 403 -3.47 22.03 4.80
C GLY A 403 -2.14 21.65 5.45
N THR A 404 -1.06 21.41 4.68
CA THR A 404 0.28 21.17 5.21
C THR A 404 1.09 22.48 5.31
N PRO A 405 2.06 22.58 6.24
CA PRO A 405 3.00 23.70 6.28
C PRO A 405 3.75 23.88 4.96
N LEU A 406 4.11 22.81 4.28
CA LEU A 406 4.77 22.85 2.97
C LEU A 406 3.89 23.58 1.93
N ALA A 407 2.59 23.31 1.90
CA ALA A 407 1.66 23.99 0.98
C ALA A 407 1.49 25.47 1.32
N ALA A 408 1.60 25.85 2.60
CA ALA A 408 1.49 27.23 3.04
C ALA A 408 2.67 28.12 2.58
N LEU A 409 3.79 27.52 2.14
CA LEU A 409 4.94 28.25 1.60
C LEU A 409 4.68 28.84 0.19
N GLY A 410 3.58 28.44 -0.47
CA GLY A 410 3.28 28.86 -1.84
C GLY A 410 4.20 28.21 -2.89
N GLU A 411 4.51 28.95 -3.96
CA GLU A 411 5.47 28.46 -4.97
C GLU A 411 6.85 28.30 -4.34
N LEU A 412 7.35 27.07 -4.36
CA LEU A 412 8.70 26.78 -3.92
C LEU A 412 9.69 27.38 -4.92
N THR A 413 10.77 27.95 -4.40
CA THR A 413 11.92 28.36 -5.23
C THR A 413 12.35 27.13 -6.07
N PRO A 414 12.72 27.30 -7.35
CA PRO A 414 13.23 26.20 -8.15
C PRO A 414 14.31 25.45 -7.38
N LEU A 415 14.11 24.17 -7.17
CA LEU A 415 15.01 23.29 -6.42
C LEU A 415 15.82 22.45 -7.39
N PRO A 416 17.07 22.07 -7.05
CA PRO A 416 17.88 21.21 -7.91
C PRO A 416 17.15 19.95 -8.38
N SER A 417 16.31 19.35 -7.52
CA SER A 417 15.52 18.17 -7.88
C SER A 417 14.52 18.40 -9.01
N ALA A 418 14.08 19.62 -9.27
CA ALA A 418 13.22 19.89 -10.43
C ALA A 418 13.90 19.52 -11.76
N GLU A 419 15.22 19.65 -11.83
CA GLU A 419 16.02 19.33 -13.01
C GLU A 419 16.68 17.95 -12.91
N TYR A 420 17.22 17.60 -11.73
CA TYR A 420 18.12 16.46 -11.57
C TYR A 420 17.47 15.21 -10.97
N PHE A 421 16.19 15.22 -10.65
CA PHE A 421 15.54 14.11 -9.93
C PHE A 421 15.76 12.73 -10.55
N LEU A 422 15.62 12.62 -11.86
CA LEU A 422 15.76 11.35 -12.56
C LEU A 422 17.20 10.83 -12.53
N SER A 423 18.19 11.72 -12.70
CA SER A 423 19.61 11.35 -12.60
C SER A 423 19.98 10.97 -11.17
N TRP A 424 19.55 11.74 -10.17
CA TRP A 424 19.81 11.42 -8.76
C TRP A 424 19.16 10.11 -8.32
N LYS A 425 17.96 9.84 -8.84
CA LYS A 425 17.33 8.55 -8.60
C LYS A 425 18.11 7.41 -9.25
N ALA A 426 18.62 7.60 -10.46
CA ALA A 426 19.47 6.62 -11.13
C ALA A 426 20.79 6.39 -10.36
N ASP A 427 21.41 7.43 -9.81
CA ASP A 427 22.59 7.30 -8.97
C ASP A 427 22.31 6.40 -7.76
N ILE A 428 21.19 6.61 -7.05
CA ILE A 428 20.77 5.74 -5.94
C ILE A 428 20.47 4.31 -6.42
N ASP A 429 19.78 4.17 -7.54
CA ASP A 429 19.43 2.86 -8.11
C ASP A 429 20.71 2.01 -8.37
N PHE A 430 21.79 2.60 -8.88
CA PHE A 430 23.03 1.89 -9.24
C PHE A 430 24.04 1.80 -8.09
N THR A 431 24.18 2.84 -7.27
CA THR A 431 25.21 2.85 -6.21
C THR A 431 24.74 2.22 -4.90
N TRP A 432 23.43 2.10 -4.71
CA TRP A 432 22.84 1.58 -3.50
C TRP A 432 21.87 0.41 -3.73
N ASP A 433 20.79 0.59 -4.52
CA ASP A 433 19.74 -0.43 -4.62
C ASP A 433 20.23 -1.72 -5.27
N GLN A 434 21.06 -1.64 -6.30
CA GLN A 434 21.62 -2.84 -6.94
C GLN A 434 22.59 -3.60 -6.03
N PRO A 435 23.62 -2.99 -5.43
CA PRO A 435 24.50 -3.69 -4.49
C PRO A 435 23.76 -4.27 -3.28
N MET A 436 22.73 -3.58 -2.80
CA MET A 436 21.91 -4.07 -1.70
C MET A 436 21.11 -5.31 -2.11
N LYS A 437 20.53 -5.33 -3.33
CA LYS A 437 19.83 -6.50 -3.87
C LYS A 437 20.74 -7.71 -4.02
N GLU A 438 21.98 -7.49 -4.45
CA GLU A 438 22.98 -8.57 -4.54
C GLU A 438 23.23 -9.23 -3.18
N ARG A 439 23.21 -8.47 -2.10
CA ARG A 439 23.38 -8.99 -0.73
C ARG A 439 22.12 -9.70 -0.22
N VAL A 440 20.95 -9.10 -0.45
CA VAL A 440 19.66 -9.63 0.04
C VAL A 440 19.23 -10.85 -0.76
N TYR A 441 19.46 -10.86 -2.06
CA TYR A 441 19.06 -11.91 -3.00
C TYR A 441 20.28 -12.45 -3.77
N PRO A 442 21.25 -13.13 -3.12
CA PRO A 442 22.45 -13.57 -3.80
C PRO A 442 22.15 -14.52 -4.96
N THR A 443 23.00 -14.50 -5.98
CA THR A 443 22.95 -15.46 -7.09
C THR A 443 22.95 -16.89 -6.55
N GLY A 444 22.09 -17.75 -7.09
CA GLY A 444 21.86 -19.10 -6.59
C GLY A 444 20.78 -19.21 -5.51
N LEU A 445 20.27 -18.12 -4.95
CA LEU A 445 19.16 -18.15 -4.02
C LEU A 445 17.90 -18.66 -4.73
N ARG A 446 17.27 -19.69 -4.16
CA ARG A 446 15.97 -20.17 -4.60
C ARG A 446 14.86 -19.37 -3.89
N VAL A 447 13.98 -18.74 -4.67
CA VAL A 447 12.82 -17.99 -4.17
C VAL A 447 11.54 -18.74 -4.53
N PRO A 448 10.87 -19.39 -3.56
CA PRO A 448 9.62 -20.11 -3.78
C PRO A 448 8.40 -19.20 -3.64
N GLY A 449 7.21 -19.74 -3.96
CA GLY A 449 5.94 -19.05 -3.76
C GLY A 449 5.72 -17.86 -4.69
N LEU A 450 6.42 -17.86 -5.82
CA LEU A 450 6.25 -16.85 -6.86
C LEU A 450 5.05 -17.17 -7.74
N HIS A 451 4.42 -16.15 -8.28
CA HIS A 451 3.44 -16.29 -9.36
C HIS A 451 3.76 -15.34 -10.50
N SER A 452 3.52 -15.79 -11.72
CA SER A 452 3.65 -15.00 -12.92
C SER A 452 2.50 -14.00 -13.00
N TYR A 453 2.80 -12.73 -13.24
CA TYR A 453 1.77 -11.69 -13.26
C TYR A 453 1.81 -10.79 -14.49
N PHE A 454 2.87 -10.84 -15.28
CA PHE A 454 3.02 -10.04 -16.48
C PHE A 454 3.96 -10.73 -17.49
N ILE A 455 3.63 -10.62 -18.78
CA ILE A 455 4.49 -11.04 -19.89
C ILE A 455 4.79 -9.80 -20.72
N GLY A 456 6.07 -9.42 -20.79
CA GLY A 456 6.53 -8.22 -21.52
C GLY A 456 7.71 -8.48 -22.42
N GLN A 457 8.24 -7.41 -23.01
CA GLN A 457 9.50 -7.49 -23.74
C GLN A 457 10.59 -7.91 -22.77
N GLY A 458 11.21 -9.04 -23.00
CA GLY A 458 12.28 -9.59 -22.15
C GLY A 458 11.89 -10.75 -21.27
N GLY A 459 10.62 -11.19 -21.27
CA GLY A 459 10.22 -12.42 -20.60
C GLY A 459 9.01 -12.32 -19.68
N THR A 460 8.89 -13.30 -18.79
CA THR A 460 7.82 -13.36 -17.78
C THR A 460 8.27 -12.75 -16.47
N TRP A 461 7.41 -11.91 -15.91
CA TRP A 461 7.61 -11.25 -14.63
C TRP A 461 6.90 -12.02 -13.52
N TRP A 462 7.63 -12.25 -12.45
CA TRP A 462 7.20 -12.99 -11.30
C TRP A 462 7.30 -12.16 -10.04
N ARG A 463 6.40 -12.40 -9.11
CA ARG A 463 6.46 -11.83 -7.76
C ARG A 463 5.93 -12.80 -6.73
N ARG A 464 6.38 -12.65 -5.50
CA ARG A 464 5.74 -13.25 -4.33
C ARG A 464 4.67 -12.30 -3.81
N LEU A 465 3.55 -12.80 -3.31
CA LEU A 465 2.60 -11.97 -2.60
C LEU A 465 3.23 -11.45 -1.31
N GLY A 466 2.91 -10.23 -0.92
CA GLY A 466 3.43 -9.59 0.29
C GLY A 466 3.63 -8.09 0.12
N SER A 467 3.98 -7.42 1.22
CA SER A 467 4.35 -6.01 1.20
C SER A 467 5.68 -5.84 0.48
N TYR A 468 5.72 -4.91 -0.48
CA TYR A 468 6.97 -4.55 -1.17
C TYR A 468 7.70 -5.72 -1.84
N SER A 469 6.96 -6.61 -2.51
CA SER A 469 7.53 -7.78 -3.18
C SER A 469 8.63 -7.41 -4.18
N ILE A 470 9.71 -8.18 -4.17
CA ILE A 470 10.72 -8.10 -5.23
C ILE A 470 10.15 -8.65 -6.53
N GLN A 471 10.52 -8.02 -7.64
CA GLN A 471 10.21 -8.51 -8.97
C GLN A 471 11.33 -9.36 -9.51
N ILE A 472 10.98 -10.50 -10.07
CA ILE A 472 11.92 -11.42 -10.72
C ILE A 472 11.50 -11.56 -12.17
N VAL A 473 12.44 -11.36 -13.09
CA VAL A 473 12.22 -11.56 -14.52
C VAL A 473 12.87 -12.85 -14.97
N GLU A 474 12.06 -13.76 -15.49
CA GLU A 474 12.52 -14.94 -16.21
C GLU A 474 12.64 -14.54 -17.68
N ARG A 475 13.90 -14.38 -18.14
CA ARG A 475 14.19 -13.91 -19.49
C ARG A 475 13.73 -14.91 -20.56
N ASP A 476 13.30 -14.37 -21.70
CA ASP A 476 12.94 -15.14 -22.88
C ASP A 476 11.87 -16.23 -22.64
N ALA A 477 11.15 -16.15 -21.54
CA ALA A 477 10.08 -17.06 -21.16
C ALA A 477 8.70 -16.44 -21.37
N ALA A 478 7.76 -17.20 -21.90
CA ALA A 478 6.35 -16.84 -21.97
C ALA A 478 5.53 -17.86 -21.15
N VAL A 479 5.42 -17.60 -19.87
CA VAL A 479 4.72 -18.48 -18.93
C VAL A 479 3.29 -17.95 -18.72
N PRO A 480 2.27 -18.81 -18.76
CA PRO A 480 0.90 -18.41 -18.51
C PRO A 480 0.77 -17.63 -17.19
N LEU A 481 0.01 -16.53 -17.23
CA LEU A 481 -0.22 -15.70 -16.04
C LEU A 481 -0.96 -16.48 -14.95
N GLY A 482 -0.62 -16.20 -13.68
CA GLY A 482 -1.14 -16.95 -12.54
C GLY A 482 -0.42 -18.28 -12.27
N THR A 483 0.56 -18.66 -13.09
CA THR A 483 1.40 -19.84 -12.81
C THR A 483 2.17 -19.61 -11.51
N THR A 484 2.17 -20.61 -10.63
CA THR A 484 2.95 -20.59 -9.38
C THR A 484 4.22 -21.39 -9.54
N GLY A 485 5.30 -20.97 -8.86
CA GLY A 485 6.57 -21.67 -8.97
C GLY A 485 7.68 -21.11 -8.08
N ALA A 486 8.89 -21.58 -8.35
CA ALA A 486 10.10 -21.07 -7.73
C ALA A 486 11.14 -20.74 -8.80
N LEU A 487 11.89 -19.66 -8.58
CA LEU A 487 13.03 -19.31 -9.41
C LEU A 487 14.32 -19.30 -8.59
N VAL A 488 15.42 -19.58 -9.27
CA VAL A 488 16.77 -19.38 -8.76
C VAL A 488 17.30 -18.05 -9.31
N VAL A 489 17.80 -17.21 -8.44
CA VAL A 489 18.39 -15.91 -8.81
C VAL A 489 19.61 -16.10 -9.68
N THR A 490 19.66 -15.48 -10.86
CA THR A 490 20.76 -15.55 -11.82
C THR A 490 21.46 -14.23 -12.06
N GLY A 491 20.86 -13.10 -11.64
CA GLY A 491 21.43 -11.78 -11.80
C GLY A 491 20.59 -10.67 -11.21
N HIS A 492 21.10 -9.45 -11.25
CA HIS A 492 20.51 -8.29 -10.61
C HIS A 492 20.48 -7.08 -11.53
N ALA A 493 19.50 -6.25 -11.30
CA ALA A 493 19.39 -4.89 -11.81
C ALA A 493 18.89 -3.96 -10.68
N PRO A 494 18.99 -2.65 -10.83
CA PRO A 494 18.65 -1.73 -9.75
C PRO A 494 17.25 -1.93 -9.15
N ARG A 495 16.26 -2.32 -9.97
CA ARG A 495 14.87 -2.41 -9.52
C ARG A 495 14.26 -3.80 -9.56
N LEU A 496 14.93 -4.76 -10.15
CA LEU A 496 14.49 -6.14 -10.29
C LEU A 496 15.66 -7.10 -10.18
N ILE A 497 15.36 -8.37 -10.08
CA ILE A 497 16.35 -9.45 -10.21
C ILE A 497 15.97 -10.34 -11.37
N TYR A 498 16.94 -11.09 -11.89
CA TYR A 498 16.72 -12.10 -12.90
C TYR A 498 16.71 -13.49 -12.25
N GLY A 499 15.93 -14.38 -12.79
CA GLY A 499 15.88 -15.76 -12.29
C GLY A 499 15.44 -16.74 -13.34
N GLU A 500 15.72 -18.01 -13.08
CA GLU A 500 15.33 -19.13 -13.92
C GLU A 500 14.49 -20.12 -13.11
N ARG A 501 13.49 -20.74 -13.74
CA ARG A 501 12.67 -21.75 -13.08
C ARG A 501 13.51 -22.95 -12.70
N VAL A 502 13.26 -23.41 -11.48
CA VAL A 502 13.77 -24.71 -11.06
C VAL A 502 13.00 -25.79 -11.85
N ALA A 503 13.72 -26.62 -12.60
CA ALA A 503 13.10 -27.80 -13.19
C ALA A 503 12.42 -28.59 -12.07
N SER A 504 11.12 -28.87 -12.22
CA SER A 504 10.44 -29.75 -11.30
C SER A 504 11.22 -31.06 -11.32
N ALA A 505 11.72 -31.48 -10.17
CA ALA A 505 12.21 -32.84 -10.02
C ALA A 505 11.00 -33.76 -10.34
N SER A 506 11.09 -34.41 -11.49
CA SER A 506 10.13 -35.40 -11.97
C SER A 506 10.00 -36.57 -11.01
#